data_2075059135cb12712a4fea02c09a443f
#
_entry.id   2075059135cb12712a4fea02c09a443f
#
_cell.length_a   1.000
_cell.length_b   1.000
_cell.length_c   1.000
_cell.angle_alpha   90.00
_cell.angle_beta   90.00
_cell.angle_gamma   90.00
#
_symmetry.space_group_name_H-M   'P 1'
#
loop_
_entity.id
_entity.type
_entity.pdbx_description
1 polymer ?
#
loop_
_entity_poly.entity_id
_entity_poly.type
_entity_poly.pdbx_seq_one_letter_code
_entity_poly.pdbx_strand_id
1 'polypeptide(L)'
;MELAVLTWLMVKHFVADYFLQTKWMIVEKAEYGKLGGLVHAGEHAILPGVVLGIMGIGWPTLFLMVIDFILHYHIDWTKSNYLRGRFAFSPLPMDQSDYQYWWAMGLDQFGHYLTYVLIVLILGGIGAV
;
A
#
# COMPACT_ATOMS: atom_id res chain seq x y z
N MET A 1 17.99 3.57 13.33
CA MET A 1 16.55 3.37 13.55
C MET A 1 15.81 3.17 12.23
N GLU A 2 16.21 3.83 11.15
CA GLU A 2 15.62 3.77 9.80
C GLU A 2 15.40 2.35 9.26
N LEU A 3 16.41 1.49 9.34
CA LEU A 3 16.30 0.09 8.88
C LEU A 3 15.22 -0.70 9.64
N ALA A 4 15.09 -0.46 10.94
CA ALA A 4 14.05 -1.11 11.74
C ALA A 4 12.64 -0.63 11.31
N VAL A 5 12.46 0.67 11.09
CA VAL A 5 11.20 1.24 10.58
C VAL A 5 10.87 0.63 9.22
N LEU A 6 11.81 0.64 8.27
CA LEU A 6 11.60 0.08 6.94
C LEU A 6 11.21 -1.40 7.01
N THR A 7 11.92 -2.18 7.83
CA THR A 7 11.62 -3.60 8.02
C THR A 7 10.21 -3.82 8.53
N TRP A 8 9.77 -3.06 9.54
CA TRP A 8 8.43 -3.17 10.08
C TRP A 8 7.34 -2.74 9.09
N LEU A 9 7.60 -1.70 8.26
CA LEU A 9 6.69 -1.30 7.20
C LEU A 9 6.53 -2.40 6.15
N MET A 10 7.60 -3.11 5.80
CA MET A 10 7.52 -4.27 4.89
C MET A 10 6.79 -5.46 5.52
N VAL A 11 7.05 -5.76 6.80
CA VAL A 11 6.36 -6.84 7.52
C VAL A 11 4.85 -6.55 7.63
N LYS A 12 4.47 -5.31 7.99
CA LYS A 12 3.04 -4.95 8.07
C LYS A 12 2.35 -5.09 6.72
N HIS A 13 3.03 -4.70 5.62
CA HIS A 13 2.50 -4.82 4.28
C HIS A 13 2.22 -6.29 3.94
N PHE A 14 3.20 -7.15 4.17
CA PHE A 14 3.04 -8.59 3.98
C PHE A 14 1.85 -9.15 4.78
N VAL A 15 1.72 -8.76 6.05
CA VAL A 15 0.60 -9.23 6.89
C VAL A 15 -0.74 -8.71 6.37
N ALA A 16 -0.85 -7.45 6.01
CA ALA A 16 -2.09 -6.85 5.53
C ALA A 16 -2.54 -7.45 4.19
N ASP A 17 -1.64 -7.59 3.23
CA ASP A 17 -1.98 -8.09 1.90
C ASP A 17 -2.27 -9.59 1.84
N TYR A 18 -1.58 -10.39 2.65
CA TYR A 18 -1.66 -11.84 2.53
C TYR A 18 -2.51 -12.51 3.61
N PHE A 19 -2.73 -11.86 4.77
CA PHE A 19 -3.47 -12.46 5.88
C PHE A 19 -4.75 -11.70 6.25
N LEU A 20 -4.80 -10.38 6.08
CA LEU A 20 -5.96 -9.56 6.46
C LEU A 20 -6.86 -9.24 5.26
N GLN A 21 -6.33 -9.21 4.05
CA GLN A 21 -7.10 -8.88 2.85
C GLN A 21 -8.16 -9.93 2.55
N THR A 22 -9.42 -9.52 2.59
CA THR A 22 -10.57 -10.38 2.30
C THR A 22 -10.96 -10.35 0.83
N LYS A 23 -11.73 -11.35 0.34
CA LYS A 23 -12.28 -11.35 -1.01
C LYS A 23 -13.12 -10.12 -1.33
N TRP A 24 -13.87 -9.63 -0.36
CA TRP A 24 -14.66 -8.40 -0.49
C TRP A 24 -13.77 -7.18 -0.78
N MET A 25 -12.68 -6.99 -0.04
CA MET A 25 -11.71 -5.92 -0.29
C MET A 25 -11.09 -6.03 -1.69
N ILE A 26 -10.69 -7.25 -2.12
CA ILE A 26 -10.11 -7.50 -3.45
C ILE A 26 -11.07 -7.11 -4.57
N VAL A 27 -12.35 -7.40 -4.41
CA VAL A 27 -13.37 -7.05 -5.42
C VAL A 27 -13.60 -5.55 -5.46
N GLU A 28 -13.76 -4.91 -4.30
CA GLU A 28 -14.16 -3.51 -4.22
C GLU A 28 -13.02 -2.50 -4.43
N LYS A 29 -11.76 -2.88 -4.22
CA LYS A 29 -10.63 -1.95 -4.40
C LYS A 29 -10.45 -1.45 -5.83
N ALA A 30 -11.06 -2.07 -6.84
CA ALA A 30 -11.11 -1.54 -8.19
C ALA A 30 -12.22 -0.49 -8.39
N GLU A 31 -13.18 -0.39 -7.49
CA GLU A 31 -14.27 0.58 -7.57
C GLU A 31 -13.95 1.79 -6.69
N TYR A 32 -13.75 2.95 -7.30
CA TYR A 32 -13.35 4.16 -6.57
C TYR A 32 -14.37 4.56 -5.50
N GLY A 33 -13.91 4.81 -4.29
CA GLY A 33 -14.75 5.20 -3.14
C GLY A 33 -15.52 4.05 -2.48
N LYS A 34 -15.37 2.80 -2.93
CA LYS A 34 -15.99 1.66 -2.28
C LYS A 34 -15.32 1.30 -0.95
N LEU A 35 -16.15 0.84 -0.01
CA LEU A 35 -15.75 0.63 1.37
C LEU A 35 -14.63 -0.42 1.50
N GLY A 36 -14.67 -1.50 0.70
CA GLY A 36 -13.64 -2.54 0.75
C GLY A 36 -12.24 -2.04 0.41
N GLY A 37 -12.11 -1.15 -0.58
CA GLY A 37 -10.84 -0.50 -0.91
C GLY A 37 -10.38 0.48 0.17
N LEU A 38 -11.32 1.26 0.74
CA LEU A 38 -11.02 2.20 1.82
C LEU A 38 -10.60 1.49 3.12
N VAL A 39 -11.27 0.40 3.48
CA VAL A 39 -10.92 -0.40 4.66
C VAL A 39 -9.54 -1.02 4.49
N HIS A 40 -9.26 -1.62 3.33
CA HIS A 40 -7.95 -2.20 3.06
C HIS A 40 -6.81 -1.17 3.16
N ALA A 41 -6.94 -0.01 2.50
CA ALA A 41 -5.98 1.07 2.63
C ALA A 41 -5.89 1.61 4.08
N GLY A 42 -7.01 1.62 4.80
CA GLY A 42 -7.07 1.98 6.22
C GLY A 42 -6.27 1.03 7.12
N GLU A 43 -6.35 -0.27 6.89
CA GLU A 43 -5.50 -1.25 7.59
C GLU A 43 -4.02 -0.96 7.38
N HIS A 44 -3.63 -0.66 6.13
CA HIS A 44 -2.26 -0.30 5.78
C HIS A 44 -1.78 1.00 6.45
N ALA A 45 -2.68 1.94 6.69
CA ALA A 45 -2.36 3.19 7.39
C ALA A 45 -2.30 3.04 8.91
N ILE A 46 -3.20 2.23 9.50
CA ILE A 46 -3.28 2.05 10.95
C ILE A 46 -2.11 1.22 11.48
N LEU A 47 -1.75 0.15 10.79
CA LEU A 47 -0.66 -0.72 11.23
C LEU A 47 0.69 0.00 11.42
N PRO A 48 1.19 0.83 10.47
CA PRO A 48 2.39 1.63 10.72
C PRO A 48 2.18 2.68 11.81
N GLY A 49 0.97 3.23 11.95
CA GLY A 49 0.65 4.14 13.04
C GLY A 49 0.89 3.52 14.41
N VAL A 50 0.48 2.27 14.60
CA VAL A 50 0.76 1.51 15.81
C VAL A 50 2.26 1.28 16.01
N VAL A 51 2.98 0.85 14.96
CA VAL A 51 4.42 0.58 15.02
C VAL A 51 5.21 1.85 15.35
N LEU A 52 4.97 2.93 14.61
CA LEU A 52 5.67 4.20 14.80
C LEU A 52 5.32 4.84 16.15
N GLY A 53 4.08 4.66 16.61
CA GLY A 53 3.66 5.09 17.95
C GLY A 53 4.39 4.35 19.07
N ILE A 54 4.54 3.02 18.96
CA ILE A 54 5.33 2.21 19.91
C ILE A 54 6.81 2.62 19.90
N MET A 55 7.34 2.99 18.73
CA MET A 55 8.72 3.48 18.59
C MET A 55 8.90 4.93 19.10
N GLY A 56 7.84 5.59 19.54
CA GLY A 56 7.90 6.94 20.09
C GLY A 56 8.03 8.08 19.08
N ILE A 57 7.65 7.85 17.82
CA ILE A 57 7.81 8.83 16.72
C ILE A 57 6.75 9.97 16.76
N GLY A 58 6.00 10.14 17.75
CA GLY A 58 5.18 11.32 17.97
C GLY A 58 4.27 11.76 16.80
N TRP A 59 4.07 13.07 16.64
CA TRP A 59 3.12 13.67 15.68
C TRP A 59 3.38 13.34 14.19
N PRO A 60 4.62 13.11 13.70
CA PRO A 60 4.82 12.75 12.29
C PRO A 60 4.10 11.47 11.89
N THR A 61 3.84 10.59 12.86
CA THR A 61 3.12 9.33 12.65
C THR A 61 1.78 9.55 11.96
N LEU A 62 0.97 10.51 12.43
CA LEU A 62 -0.35 10.78 11.83
C LEU A 62 -0.23 11.23 10.37
N PHE A 63 0.72 12.12 10.07
CA PHE A 63 0.97 12.58 8.70
C PHE A 63 1.39 11.43 7.78
N LEU A 64 2.25 10.54 8.27
CA LEU A 64 2.72 9.37 7.49
C LEU A 64 1.62 8.33 7.28
N MET A 65 0.71 8.15 8.24
CA MET A 65 -0.48 7.32 8.07
C MET A 65 -1.36 7.85 6.93
N VAL A 66 -1.55 9.16 6.83
CA VAL A 66 -2.33 9.77 5.74
C VAL A 66 -1.64 9.57 4.39
N ILE A 67 -0.32 9.74 4.31
CA ILE A 67 0.46 9.48 3.09
C ILE A 67 0.32 8.01 2.68
N ASP A 68 0.54 7.08 3.61
CA ASP A 68 0.44 5.63 3.31
C ASP A 68 -0.97 5.28 2.84
N PHE A 69 -2.02 5.78 3.50
CA PHE A 69 -3.40 5.59 3.08
C PHE A 69 -3.66 6.04 1.64
N ILE A 70 -3.26 7.27 1.31
CA ILE A 70 -3.53 7.85 -0.01
C ILE A 70 -2.77 7.09 -1.09
N LEU A 71 -1.48 6.86 -0.90
CA LEU A 71 -0.65 6.20 -1.90
C LEU A 71 -1.05 4.74 -2.06
N HIS A 72 -1.26 4.01 -0.96
CA HIS A 72 -1.68 2.61 -1.00
C HIS A 72 -3.01 2.44 -1.75
N TYR A 73 -4.01 3.26 -1.41
CA TYR A 73 -5.31 3.23 -2.06
C TYR A 73 -5.22 3.41 -3.57
N HIS A 74 -4.44 4.40 -4.04
CA HIS A 74 -4.35 4.71 -5.46
C HIS A 74 -3.47 3.71 -6.24
N ILE A 75 -2.43 3.17 -5.63
CA ILE A 75 -1.61 2.11 -6.25
C ILE A 75 -2.49 0.87 -6.48
N ASP A 76 -3.20 0.43 -5.47
CA ASP A 76 -4.10 -0.72 -5.54
C ASP A 76 -5.25 -0.53 -6.52
N TRP A 77 -5.89 0.64 -6.50
CA TRP A 77 -6.95 0.97 -7.44
C TRP A 77 -6.44 0.97 -8.88
N THR A 78 -5.28 1.55 -9.13
CA THR A 78 -4.64 1.61 -10.46
C THR A 78 -4.32 0.21 -10.96
N LYS A 79 -3.64 -0.63 -10.18
CA LYS A 79 -3.36 -2.02 -10.54
C LYS A 79 -4.64 -2.80 -10.84
N SER A 80 -5.63 -2.69 -9.95
CA SER A 80 -6.86 -3.46 -10.08
C SER A 80 -7.65 -3.09 -11.36
N ASN A 81 -7.66 -1.80 -11.73
CA ASN A 81 -8.31 -1.36 -12.96
C ASN A 81 -7.50 -1.67 -14.21
N TYR A 82 -6.16 -1.64 -14.13
CA TYR A 82 -5.29 -2.08 -15.22
C TYR A 82 -5.53 -3.55 -15.55
N LEU A 83 -5.55 -4.42 -14.55
CA LEU A 83 -5.80 -5.86 -14.75
C LEU A 83 -7.20 -6.17 -15.30
N ARG A 84 -8.17 -5.30 -15.03
CA ARG A 84 -9.55 -5.43 -15.56
C ARG A 84 -9.74 -4.82 -16.95
N GLY A 85 -8.69 -4.28 -17.57
CA GLY A 85 -8.76 -3.65 -18.89
C GLY A 85 -9.60 -2.36 -18.92
N ARG A 86 -9.68 -1.63 -17.79
CA ARG A 86 -10.53 -0.42 -17.67
C ARG A 86 -9.87 0.87 -18.11
N PHE A 87 -8.56 0.89 -18.33
CA PHE A 87 -7.87 2.05 -18.89
C PHE A 87 -7.69 1.92 -20.41
N ALA A 88 -7.67 3.04 -21.13
CA ALA A 88 -7.49 3.07 -22.58
C ALA A 88 -6.15 2.44 -23.04
N PHE A 89 -5.15 2.43 -22.17
CA PHE A 89 -3.85 1.80 -22.40
C PHE A 89 -3.74 0.39 -21.81
N SER A 90 -4.78 -0.10 -21.15
CA SER A 90 -4.82 -1.47 -20.65
C SER A 90 -5.14 -2.42 -21.80
N PRO A 91 -4.49 -3.59 -21.87
CA PRO A 91 -4.97 -4.67 -22.72
C PRO A 91 -6.33 -5.20 -22.22
N LEU A 92 -6.81 -6.25 -22.84
CA LEU A 92 -8.00 -6.98 -22.36
C LEU A 92 -7.79 -7.45 -20.92
N PRO A 93 -8.89 -7.75 -20.17
CA PRO A 93 -8.75 -8.28 -18.82
C PRO A 93 -7.75 -9.44 -18.77
N MET A 94 -6.86 -9.40 -17.78
CA MET A 94 -5.75 -10.32 -17.63
C MET A 94 -5.94 -11.24 -16.42
N ASP A 95 -5.47 -12.45 -16.55
CA ASP A 95 -5.40 -13.40 -15.45
C ASP A 95 -3.96 -13.89 -15.21
N GLN A 96 -3.79 -14.84 -14.29
CA GLN A 96 -2.49 -15.35 -13.90
C GLN A 96 -1.72 -16.09 -15.00
N SER A 97 -2.37 -16.42 -16.12
CA SER A 97 -1.71 -17.02 -17.29
C SER A 97 -0.99 -15.98 -18.16
N ASP A 98 -1.32 -14.71 -17.99
CA ASP A 98 -0.76 -13.60 -18.74
C ASP A 98 0.52 -13.08 -18.06
N TYR A 99 1.61 -12.89 -18.80
CA TYR A 99 2.84 -12.33 -18.24
C TYR A 99 2.68 -10.88 -17.78
N GLN A 100 1.80 -10.09 -18.40
CA GLN A 100 1.48 -8.73 -18.01
C GLN A 100 0.80 -8.67 -16.64
N TYR A 101 0.06 -9.71 -16.24
CA TYR A 101 -0.48 -9.82 -14.89
C TYR A 101 0.64 -9.76 -13.85
N TRP A 102 1.72 -10.54 -14.07
CA TRP A 102 2.85 -10.58 -13.15
C TRP A 102 3.66 -9.29 -13.15
N TRP A 103 3.76 -8.60 -14.29
CA TRP A 103 4.36 -7.26 -14.33
C TRP A 103 3.54 -6.26 -13.50
N ALA A 104 2.22 -6.26 -13.66
CA ALA A 104 1.35 -5.38 -12.89
C ALA A 104 1.44 -5.65 -11.39
N MET A 105 1.50 -6.94 -10.99
CA MET A 105 1.71 -7.32 -9.58
C MET A 105 3.07 -6.88 -9.05
N GLY A 106 4.12 -7.03 -9.85
CA GLY A 106 5.48 -6.59 -9.47
C GLY A 106 5.59 -5.07 -9.31
N LEU A 107 5.01 -4.31 -10.25
CA LEU A 107 4.98 -2.84 -10.19
C LEU A 107 4.15 -2.33 -9.00
N ASP A 108 3.05 -2.97 -8.70
CA ASP A 108 2.24 -2.72 -7.52
C ASP A 108 3.05 -2.86 -6.23
N GLN A 109 3.69 -4.00 -6.03
CA GLN A 109 4.54 -4.24 -4.86
C GLN A 109 5.72 -3.27 -4.79
N PHE A 110 6.36 -2.99 -5.91
CA PHE A 110 7.43 -2.01 -6.00
C PHE A 110 6.98 -0.59 -5.63
N GLY A 111 5.79 -0.18 -6.09
CA GLY A 111 5.18 1.11 -5.72
C GLY A 111 4.97 1.25 -4.21
N HIS A 112 4.47 0.21 -3.56
CA HIS A 112 4.32 0.18 -2.10
C HIS A 112 5.67 0.26 -1.38
N TYR A 113 6.70 -0.45 -1.85
CA TYR A 113 8.04 -0.37 -1.25
C TYR A 113 8.67 1.02 -1.41
N LEU A 114 8.45 1.69 -2.55
CA LEU A 114 8.87 3.08 -2.73
C LEU A 114 8.17 4.04 -1.75
N THR A 115 6.90 3.81 -1.45
CA THR A 115 6.18 4.56 -0.42
C THR A 115 6.87 4.42 0.95
N TYR A 116 7.30 3.21 1.32
CA TYR A 116 8.00 2.99 2.60
C TYR A 116 9.38 3.62 2.64
N VAL A 117 10.12 3.57 1.54
CA VAL A 117 11.39 4.30 1.41
C VAL A 117 11.16 5.80 1.58
N LEU A 118 10.13 6.36 0.95
CA LEU A 118 9.76 7.77 1.10
C LEU A 118 9.43 8.11 2.56
N ILE A 119 8.65 7.29 3.24
CA ILE A 119 8.32 7.47 4.66
C ILE A 119 9.59 7.52 5.52
N VAL A 120 10.52 6.59 5.32
CA VAL A 120 11.78 6.54 6.07
C VAL A 120 12.65 7.76 5.78
N LEU A 121 12.74 8.18 4.52
CA LEU A 121 13.48 9.39 4.14
C LEU A 121 12.90 10.66 4.77
N ILE A 122 11.57 10.77 4.85
CA ILE A 122 10.91 11.89 5.55
C ILE A 122 11.27 11.88 7.03
N LEU A 123 11.17 10.72 7.70
CA LEU A 123 11.49 10.57 9.11
C LEU A 123 12.97 10.89 9.41
N GLY A 124 13.89 10.42 8.57
CA GLY A 124 15.32 10.75 8.68
C GLY A 124 15.58 12.24 8.46
N GLY A 125 14.94 12.83 7.44
CA GLY A 125 15.08 14.26 7.14
C GLY A 125 14.60 15.22 8.25
N ILE A 126 13.65 14.79 9.05
CA ILE A 126 13.16 15.56 10.22
C ILE A 126 13.82 15.12 11.53
N GLY A 127 14.77 14.21 11.49
CA GLY A 127 15.49 13.72 12.69
C GLY A 127 14.62 12.89 13.64
N ALA A 128 13.58 12.22 13.14
CA ALA A 128 12.68 11.41 13.96
C ALA A 128 13.15 9.95 14.12
N VAL A 129 14.10 9.50 13.28
CA VAL A 129 14.70 8.15 13.28
C VAL A 129 16.21 8.19 13.08
#